data_f832bb68771ea1c62c1d2c31c9142c14
#
_entry.id   f832bb68771ea1c62c1d2c31c9142c14
#
_cell.length_a   1.000
_cell.length_b   1.000
_cell.length_c   1.000
_cell.angle_alpha   90.00
_cell.angle_beta   90.00
_cell.angle_gamma   90.00
#
_symmetry.space_group_name_H-M   'P 1'
#
loop_
_entity.id
_entity.type
_entity.pdbx_description
1 polymer ?
#
loop_
_entity_poly.entity_id
_entity_poly.type
_entity_poly.pdbx_seq_one_letter_code
_entity_poly.pdbx_strand_id
1 'polypeptide(L)'
;MLRNIKLYLGISFIGLLIMGEKKKQAMIIAFFAGILLLISGVSGFATWDAIRNFVTINIIDNYIVQMIFAVLIFIASLGGLSVIIGGLLIGKDKIRTGKSFIILGAGLGLIGLIVSIIVALIENNFTIGSFFSIGAIGLILSIIARLIVKK
;
A
#
# COMPACT_ATOMS: atom_id res chain seq x y z
N MET A 1 25.71 21.16 -11.20
CA MET A 1 24.58 20.52 -10.50
C MET A 1 23.39 20.25 -11.44
N LEU A 2 22.84 21.23 -12.14
CA LEU A 2 21.72 21.07 -13.08
C LEU A 2 22.03 20.12 -14.27
N ARG A 3 23.28 20.08 -14.76
CA ARG A 3 23.71 19.20 -15.85
C ARG A 3 23.64 17.73 -15.46
N ASN A 4 23.99 17.40 -14.22
CA ASN A 4 23.93 16.04 -13.70
C ASN A 4 22.47 15.58 -13.51
N ILE A 5 21.59 16.47 -13.05
CA ILE A 5 20.16 16.18 -12.89
C ILE A 5 19.51 15.88 -14.26
N LYS A 6 19.81 16.67 -15.31
CA LYS A 6 19.33 16.41 -16.68
C LYS A 6 19.86 15.09 -17.23
N LEU A 7 21.10 14.74 -16.92
CA LEU A 7 21.69 13.46 -17.32
C LEU A 7 21.00 12.28 -16.65
N TYR A 8 20.75 12.37 -15.33
CA TYR A 8 20.03 11.34 -14.57
C TYR A 8 18.57 11.19 -15.04
N LEU A 9 17.88 12.30 -15.32
CA LEU A 9 16.52 12.26 -15.87
C LEU A 9 16.51 11.65 -17.29
N GLY A 10 17.49 11.97 -18.13
CA GLY A 10 17.64 11.40 -19.48
C GLY A 10 17.89 9.90 -19.44
N ILE A 11 18.81 9.43 -18.58
CA ILE A 11 19.12 8.01 -18.40
C ILE A 11 17.90 7.27 -17.85
N SER A 12 17.18 7.85 -16.88
CA SER A 12 15.95 7.29 -16.32
C SER A 12 14.85 7.19 -17.38
N PHE A 13 14.71 8.18 -18.23
CA PHE A 13 13.72 8.20 -19.31
C PHE A 13 14.05 7.18 -20.42
N ILE A 14 15.31 7.05 -20.79
CA ILE A 14 15.79 6.04 -21.74
C ILE A 14 15.58 4.63 -21.16
N GLY A 15 15.89 4.42 -19.88
CA GLY A 15 15.60 3.16 -19.18
C GLY A 15 14.11 2.79 -19.22
N LEU A 16 13.23 3.78 -19.08
CA LEU A 16 11.77 3.61 -19.16
C LEU A 16 11.32 3.23 -20.58
N LEU A 17 11.96 3.77 -21.62
CA LEU A 17 11.67 3.45 -23.03
C LEU A 17 12.14 2.06 -23.44
N ILE A 18 13.25 1.58 -22.87
CA ILE A 18 13.83 0.26 -23.17
C ILE A 18 13.13 -0.86 -22.38
N MET A 19 12.40 -0.52 -21.33
CA MET A 19 11.62 -1.48 -20.53
C MET A 19 10.56 -2.16 -21.37
N GLY A 20 10.51 -3.50 -21.28
CA GLY A 20 9.41 -4.26 -21.89
C GLY A 20 8.04 -3.74 -21.42
N GLU A 21 7.08 -3.62 -22.33
CA GLU A 21 5.77 -3.00 -22.08
C GLU A 21 5.09 -3.50 -20.80
N LYS A 22 5.16 -4.81 -20.52
CA LYS A 22 4.54 -5.41 -19.31
C LYS A 22 5.15 -4.90 -18.00
N LYS A 23 6.46 -4.66 -17.96
CA LYS A 23 7.13 -4.12 -16.77
C LYS A 23 6.74 -2.66 -16.54
N LYS A 24 6.68 -1.88 -17.62
CA LYS A 24 6.28 -0.47 -17.58
C LYS A 24 4.82 -0.34 -17.10
N GLN A 25 3.92 -1.17 -17.64
CA GLN A 25 2.52 -1.20 -17.20
C GLN A 25 2.41 -1.57 -15.73
N ALA A 26 3.10 -2.62 -15.28
CA ALA A 26 3.08 -3.05 -13.89
C ALA A 26 3.63 -1.99 -12.93
N MET A 27 4.70 -1.28 -13.33
CA MET A 27 5.27 -0.19 -12.54
C MET A 27 4.27 0.96 -12.38
N ILE A 28 3.63 1.37 -13.48
CA ILE A 28 2.65 2.47 -13.47
C ILE A 28 1.43 2.07 -12.61
N ILE A 29 0.88 0.86 -12.82
CA ILE A 29 -0.28 0.38 -12.06
C ILE A 29 0.07 0.26 -10.57
N ALA A 30 1.25 -0.25 -10.21
CA ALA A 30 1.69 -0.35 -8.82
C ALA A 30 1.87 1.04 -8.18
N PHE A 31 2.35 2.01 -8.94
CA PHE A 31 2.49 3.39 -8.46
C PHE A 31 1.13 4.01 -8.12
N PHE A 32 0.16 3.92 -9.02
CA PHE A 32 -1.21 4.39 -8.76
C PHE A 32 -1.88 3.60 -7.63
N ALA A 33 -1.72 2.28 -7.60
CA ALA A 33 -2.24 1.44 -6.53
C ALA A 33 -1.70 1.87 -5.16
N GLY A 34 -0.41 2.13 -5.06
CA GLY A 34 0.22 2.58 -3.82
C GLY A 34 -0.27 3.96 -3.37
N ILE A 35 -0.47 4.90 -4.30
CA ILE A 35 -1.05 6.22 -4.00
C ILE A 35 -2.49 6.06 -3.49
N LEU A 36 -3.32 5.25 -4.14
CA LEU A 36 -4.70 5.00 -3.70
C LEU A 36 -4.74 4.36 -2.31
N LEU A 37 -3.83 3.43 -2.02
CA LEU A 37 -3.70 2.83 -0.70
C LEU A 37 -3.30 3.85 0.38
N LEU A 38 -2.40 4.78 0.05
CA LEU A 38 -2.00 5.86 0.97
C LEU A 38 -3.16 6.81 1.26
N ILE A 39 -3.88 7.23 0.21
CA ILE A 39 -5.01 8.17 0.35
C ILE A 39 -6.16 7.54 1.11
N SER A 40 -6.45 6.27 0.86
CA SER A 40 -7.60 5.59 1.46
C SER A 40 -7.44 5.27 2.95
N GLY A 41 -6.24 5.36 3.50
CA GLY A 41 -5.94 4.89 4.84
C GLY A 41 -6.07 3.38 5.04
N VAL A 42 -6.39 2.61 3.99
CA VAL A 42 -6.42 1.13 4.02
C VAL A 42 -5.02 0.54 4.21
N SER A 43 -3.98 1.36 3.99
CA SER A 43 -2.61 1.03 4.42
C SER A 43 -2.44 0.97 5.95
N GLY A 44 -3.50 1.21 6.70
CA GLY A 44 -3.64 0.83 8.11
C GLY A 44 -3.71 1.98 9.11
N PHE A 45 -3.29 3.20 8.77
CA PHE A 45 -3.25 4.27 9.78
C PHE A 45 -4.63 4.52 10.43
N ALA A 46 -5.64 4.83 9.64
CA ALA A 46 -6.96 5.16 10.15
C ALA A 46 -7.63 3.96 10.85
N THR A 47 -7.44 2.75 10.30
CA THR A 47 -8.00 1.52 10.85
C THR A 47 -7.36 1.15 12.18
N TRP A 48 -6.03 1.20 12.26
CA TRP A 48 -5.31 0.90 13.50
C TRP A 48 -5.53 1.95 14.58
N ASP A 49 -5.73 3.21 14.19
CA ASP A 49 -6.08 4.27 15.13
C ASP A 49 -7.49 4.08 15.71
N ALA A 50 -8.46 3.67 14.88
CA ALA A 50 -9.80 3.29 15.33
C ALA A 50 -9.78 2.10 16.29
N ILE A 51 -9.00 1.05 15.99
CA ILE A 51 -8.83 -0.10 16.88
C ILE A 51 -8.18 0.33 18.19
N ARG A 52 -7.14 1.15 18.14
CA ARG A 52 -6.49 1.68 19.33
C ARG A 52 -7.49 2.39 20.22
N ASN A 53 -8.29 3.30 19.66
CA ASN A 53 -9.29 4.05 20.39
C ASN A 53 -10.36 3.13 21.01
N PHE A 54 -10.81 2.11 20.25
CA PHE A 54 -11.76 1.14 20.76
C PHE A 54 -11.21 0.35 21.96
N VAL A 55 -9.95 -0.13 21.86
CA VAL A 55 -9.29 -0.89 22.91
C VAL A 55 -9.01 -0.03 24.15
N THR A 56 -8.52 1.20 23.97
CA THR A 56 -8.22 2.11 25.10
C THR A 56 -9.46 2.54 25.83
N ILE A 57 -10.58 2.75 25.13
CA ILE A 57 -11.83 3.18 25.75
C ILE A 57 -12.56 2.01 26.43
N ASN A 58 -12.57 0.82 25.83
CA ASN A 58 -13.44 -0.28 26.26
C ASN A 58 -12.74 -1.40 27.02
N ILE A 59 -11.41 -1.52 26.91
CA ILE A 59 -10.71 -2.70 27.44
C ILE A 59 -9.60 -2.31 28.43
N ILE A 60 -8.58 -1.60 28.00
CA ILE A 60 -7.42 -1.26 28.85
C ILE A 60 -6.79 0.04 28.34
N ASP A 61 -6.73 1.05 29.20
CA ASP A 61 -5.92 2.24 28.98
C ASP A 61 -4.58 2.09 29.70
N ASN A 62 -3.61 1.48 29.01
CA ASN A 62 -2.24 1.30 29.51
C ASN A 62 -1.23 1.86 28.51
N TYR A 63 -0.21 2.55 29.01
CA TYR A 63 0.89 3.10 28.22
C TYR A 63 1.55 2.06 27.29
N ILE A 64 1.73 0.81 27.76
CA ILE A 64 2.32 -0.27 26.96
C ILE A 64 1.45 -0.61 25.76
N VAL A 65 0.13 -0.69 25.95
CA VAL A 65 -0.84 -0.96 24.88
C VAL A 65 -0.81 0.16 23.84
N GLN A 66 -0.79 1.42 24.28
CA GLN A 66 -0.70 2.57 23.39
C GLN A 66 0.61 2.56 22.57
N MET A 67 1.73 2.18 23.17
CA MET A 67 3.03 2.08 22.49
C MET A 67 3.01 0.96 21.44
N ILE A 68 2.44 -0.20 21.75
CA ILE A 68 2.29 -1.31 20.79
C ILE A 68 1.46 -0.86 19.59
N PHE A 69 0.33 -0.18 19.82
CA PHE A 69 -0.51 0.31 18.73
C PHE A 69 0.19 1.39 17.89
N ALA A 70 0.97 2.28 18.50
CA ALA A 70 1.75 3.27 17.75
C ALA A 70 2.74 2.60 16.79
N VAL A 71 3.42 1.54 17.22
CA VAL A 71 4.32 0.76 16.35
C VAL A 71 3.54 0.04 15.23
N LEU A 72 2.41 -0.57 15.54
CA LEU A 72 1.56 -1.24 14.55
C LEU A 72 1.03 -0.26 13.49
N ILE A 73 0.56 0.92 13.92
CA ILE A 73 0.11 2.00 13.03
C ILE A 73 1.25 2.44 12.10
N PHE A 74 2.45 2.61 12.64
CA PHE A 74 3.63 2.98 11.85
C PHE A 74 3.95 1.91 10.79
N ILE A 75 4.00 0.63 11.16
CA ILE A 75 4.25 -0.47 10.24
C ILE A 75 3.16 -0.55 9.16
N ALA A 76 1.90 -0.41 9.56
CA ALA A 76 0.76 -0.46 8.64
C ALA A 76 0.75 0.70 7.64
N SER A 77 1.21 1.90 8.04
CA SER A 77 1.32 3.05 7.14
C SER A 77 2.34 2.86 6.02
N LEU A 78 3.27 1.93 6.19
CA LEU A 78 4.26 1.60 5.15
C LEU A 78 3.69 0.74 4.01
N GLY A 79 2.45 0.22 4.14
CA GLY A 79 1.86 -0.67 3.13
C GLY A 79 1.78 -0.05 1.74
N GLY A 80 1.22 1.14 1.61
CA GLY A 80 1.14 1.86 0.33
C GLY A 80 2.51 2.21 -0.24
N LEU A 81 3.44 2.65 0.61
CA LEU A 81 4.83 2.91 0.21
C LEU A 81 5.53 1.64 -0.28
N SER A 82 5.30 0.50 0.38
CA SER A 82 5.82 -0.81 -0.07
C SER A 82 5.35 -1.15 -1.49
N VAL A 83 4.10 -0.87 -1.83
CA VAL A 83 3.58 -1.11 -3.19
C VAL A 83 4.26 -0.21 -4.20
N ILE A 84 4.46 1.07 -3.91
CA ILE A 84 5.18 2.02 -4.78
C ILE A 84 6.63 1.55 -5.00
N ILE A 85 7.34 1.24 -3.92
CA ILE A 85 8.73 0.76 -3.99
C ILE A 85 8.79 -0.55 -4.80
N GLY A 86 7.85 -1.47 -4.59
CA GLY A 86 7.74 -2.71 -5.35
C GLY A 86 7.57 -2.47 -6.84
N GLY A 87 6.73 -1.51 -7.23
CA GLY A 87 6.56 -1.08 -8.62
C GLY A 87 7.86 -0.54 -9.23
N LEU A 88 8.56 0.33 -8.51
CA LEU A 88 9.84 0.88 -8.94
C LEU A 88 10.93 -0.19 -9.08
N LEU A 89 10.95 -1.19 -8.20
CA LEU A 89 11.88 -2.31 -8.28
C LEU A 89 11.60 -3.20 -9.51
N ILE A 90 10.33 -3.40 -9.86
CA ILE A 90 9.96 -4.08 -11.12
C ILE A 90 10.49 -3.28 -12.31
N GLY A 91 10.36 -1.96 -12.28
CA GLY A 91 10.92 -1.07 -13.29
C GLY A 91 12.43 -1.19 -13.44
N LYS A 92 13.16 -1.48 -12.37
CA LYS A 92 14.62 -1.69 -12.34
C LYS A 92 15.04 -3.16 -12.54
N ASP A 93 14.22 -3.97 -13.19
CA ASP A 93 14.48 -5.40 -13.45
C ASP A 93 14.59 -6.32 -12.22
N LYS A 94 14.36 -5.80 -11.02
CA LYS A 94 14.33 -6.58 -9.78
C LYS A 94 12.92 -7.14 -9.53
N ILE A 95 12.44 -7.96 -10.48
CA ILE A 95 11.05 -8.44 -10.50
C ILE A 95 10.69 -9.23 -9.24
N ARG A 96 11.55 -10.15 -8.78
CA ARG A 96 11.28 -10.97 -7.60
C ARG A 96 11.11 -10.11 -6.34
N THR A 97 12.06 -9.22 -6.10
CA THR A 97 12.04 -8.31 -4.96
C THR A 97 10.85 -7.35 -5.03
N GLY A 98 10.59 -6.78 -6.22
CA GLY A 98 9.45 -5.90 -6.43
C GLY A 98 8.10 -6.58 -6.13
N LYS A 99 7.92 -7.82 -6.60
CA LYS A 99 6.74 -8.62 -6.29
C LYS A 99 6.56 -8.89 -4.79
N SER A 100 7.67 -9.15 -4.07
CA SER A 100 7.63 -9.36 -2.62
C SER A 100 7.19 -8.10 -1.88
N PHE A 101 7.68 -6.93 -2.29
CA PHE A 101 7.26 -5.65 -1.72
C PHE A 101 5.78 -5.34 -1.99
N ILE A 102 5.28 -5.64 -3.19
CA ILE A 102 3.86 -5.46 -3.52
C ILE A 102 2.99 -6.40 -2.66
N ILE A 103 3.39 -7.67 -2.47
CA ILE A 103 2.65 -8.61 -1.63
C ILE A 103 2.61 -8.12 -0.19
N LEU A 104 3.74 -7.66 0.34
CA LEU A 104 3.83 -7.17 1.71
C LEU A 104 2.93 -5.95 1.89
N GLY A 105 2.99 -4.98 0.98
CA GLY A 105 2.14 -3.80 1.04
C GLY A 105 0.65 -4.09 0.84
N ALA A 106 0.30 -4.92 -0.13
CA ALA A 106 -1.07 -5.36 -0.36
C ALA A 106 -1.61 -6.23 0.78
N GLY A 107 -0.77 -7.09 1.37
CA GLY A 107 -1.14 -7.91 2.52
C GLY A 107 -1.49 -7.08 3.74
N LEU A 108 -0.69 -6.07 4.06
CA LEU A 108 -1.00 -5.12 5.13
C LEU A 108 -2.30 -4.37 4.86
N GLY A 109 -2.53 -3.95 3.61
CA GLY A 109 -3.77 -3.30 3.20
C GLY A 109 -4.99 -4.22 3.33
N LEU A 110 -4.87 -5.51 2.99
CA LEU A 110 -5.94 -6.50 3.15
C LEU A 110 -6.31 -6.69 4.63
N ILE A 111 -5.33 -6.82 5.51
CA ILE A 111 -5.57 -6.93 6.95
C ILE A 111 -6.33 -5.69 7.45
N GLY A 112 -5.88 -4.50 7.07
CA GLY A 112 -6.56 -3.25 7.41
C GLY A 112 -8.00 -3.21 6.91
N LEU A 113 -8.26 -3.68 5.68
CA LEU A 113 -9.61 -3.72 5.11
C LEU A 113 -10.52 -4.70 5.87
N ILE A 114 -10.03 -5.90 6.19
CA ILE A 114 -10.79 -6.89 6.97
C ILE A 114 -11.17 -6.31 8.33
N VAL A 115 -10.22 -5.69 9.01
CA VAL A 115 -10.48 -5.07 10.32
C VAL A 115 -11.48 -3.92 10.21
N SER A 116 -11.37 -3.06 9.19
CA SER A 116 -12.35 -2.00 8.91
C SER A 116 -13.77 -2.55 8.76
N ILE A 117 -13.92 -3.66 8.05
CA ILE A 117 -15.22 -4.32 7.87
C ILE A 117 -15.76 -4.84 9.19
N ILE A 118 -14.92 -5.48 10.01
CA ILE A 118 -15.32 -5.99 11.33
C ILE A 118 -15.80 -4.84 12.23
N VAL A 119 -15.05 -3.75 12.28
CA VAL A 119 -15.43 -2.56 13.06
C VAL A 119 -16.75 -1.98 12.57
N ALA A 120 -16.92 -1.82 11.24
CA ALA A 120 -18.17 -1.32 10.66
C ALA A 120 -19.38 -2.22 10.96
N LEU A 121 -19.20 -3.53 11.05
CA LEU A 121 -20.24 -4.47 11.45
C LEU A 121 -20.61 -4.32 12.93
N ILE A 122 -19.62 -4.12 13.81
CA ILE A 122 -19.85 -3.92 15.25
C ILE A 122 -20.59 -2.62 15.51
N GLU A 123 -20.25 -1.55 14.77
CA GLU A 123 -20.87 -0.22 14.91
C GLU A 123 -22.23 -0.11 14.22
N ASN A 124 -22.76 -1.16 13.59
CA ASN A 124 -23.99 -1.15 12.78
C ASN A 124 -23.99 -0.12 11.64
N ASN A 125 -22.82 0.36 11.23
CA ASN A 125 -22.63 1.33 10.16
C ASN A 125 -22.18 0.67 8.83
N PHE A 126 -22.52 -0.60 8.65
CA PHE A 126 -22.10 -1.37 7.48
C PHE A 126 -22.84 -0.88 6.23
N THR A 127 -22.10 -0.28 5.32
CA THR A 127 -22.59 0.16 4.02
C THR A 127 -21.84 -0.61 2.92
N ILE A 128 -22.56 -1.11 1.91
CA ILE A 128 -21.95 -1.79 0.75
C ILE A 128 -20.86 -0.93 0.09
N GLY A 129 -20.99 0.40 0.17
CA GLY A 129 -19.97 1.35 -0.28
C GLY A 129 -18.59 1.18 0.40
N SER A 130 -18.54 0.58 1.59
CA SER A 130 -17.28 0.32 2.29
C SER A 130 -16.40 -0.70 1.56
N PHE A 131 -17.01 -1.63 0.80
CA PHE A 131 -16.28 -2.59 -0.04
C PHE A 131 -15.67 -1.94 -1.29
N PHE A 132 -16.33 -0.91 -1.84
CA PHE A 132 -15.86 -0.18 -3.01
C PHE A 132 -15.04 1.06 -2.61
N SER A 133 -14.42 1.02 -1.43
CA SER A 133 -13.54 2.10 -0.99
C SER A 133 -12.36 2.25 -1.96
N ILE A 134 -11.83 3.46 -2.02
CA ILE A 134 -10.62 3.78 -2.81
C ILE A 134 -9.49 2.79 -2.50
N GLY A 135 -9.41 2.32 -1.24
CA GLY A 135 -8.44 1.33 -0.81
C GLY A 135 -8.64 -0.06 -1.43
N ALA A 136 -9.87 -0.52 -1.56
CA ALA A 136 -10.17 -1.78 -2.22
C ALA A 136 -9.74 -1.74 -3.69
N ILE A 137 -9.97 -0.64 -4.38
CA ILE A 137 -9.49 -0.42 -5.76
C ILE A 137 -7.96 -0.45 -5.79
N GLY A 138 -7.29 0.23 -4.85
CA GLY A 138 -5.83 0.20 -4.72
C GLY A 138 -5.28 -1.21 -4.50
N LEU A 139 -5.94 -2.03 -3.67
CA LEU A 139 -5.57 -3.44 -3.47
C LEU A 139 -5.72 -4.28 -4.74
N ILE A 140 -6.83 -4.16 -5.43
CA ILE A 140 -7.07 -4.88 -6.71
C ILE A 140 -6.00 -4.49 -7.73
N LEU A 141 -5.72 -3.20 -7.89
CA LEU A 141 -4.66 -2.72 -8.79
C LEU A 141 -3.28 -3.23 -8.41
N SER A 142 -2.96 -3.33 -7.11
CA SER A 142 -1.67 -3.87 -6.66
C SER A 142 -1.50 -5.35 -7.02
N ILE A 143 -2.57 -6.14 -6.91
CA ILE A 143 -2.59 -7.54 -7.32
C ILE A 143 -2.44 -7.66 -8.84
N ILE A 144 -3.16 -6.84 -9.61
CA ILE A 144 -3.05 -6.81 -11.07
C ILE A 144 -1.63 -6.46 -11.50
N ALA A 145 -1.02 -5.43 -10.90
CA ALA A 145 0.37 -5.05 -11.19
C ALA A 145 1.34 -6.21 -11.01
N ARG A 146 1.14 -7.01 -9.96
CA ARG A 146 1.95 -8.21 -9.70
C ARG A 146 1.73 -9.32 -10.74
N LEU A 147 0.49 -9.50 -11.21
CA LEU A 147 0.13 -10.58 -12.14
C LEU A 147 0.60 -10.31 -13.57
N ILE A 148 0.62 -9.05 -13.99
CA ILE A 148 1.04 -8.65 -15.34
C ILE A 148 2.49 -9.05 -15.61
N VAL A 149 3.36 -8.99 -14.61
CA VAL A 149 4.77 -9.34 -14.77
C VAL A 149 4.95 -10.84 -14.55
N LYS A 150 5.00 -11.59 -15.64
CA LYS A 150 5.48 -12.98 -15.62
C LYS A 150 7.01 -13.00 -15.39
N LYS A 151 7.51 -14.11 -14.82
CA LYS A 151 8.95 -14.37 -14.75
C LYS A 151 9.58 -14.36 -16.13
#